data_609c8ac18ae61d8cec518f6d48400dc2
#
_entry.id   609c8ac18ae61d8cec518f6d48400dc2
#
_cell.length_a   1.000
_cell.length_b   1.000
_cell.length_c   1.000
_cell.angle_alpha   90.00
_cell.angle_beta   90.00
_cell.angle_gamma   90.00
#
_symmetry.space_group_name_H-M   'P 1'
#
loop_
_entity.id
_entity.type
_entity.pdbx_description
1 polymer ?
#
loop_
_entity_poly.entity_id
_entity_poly.type
_entity_poly.pdbx_seq_one_letter_code
_entity_poly.pdbx_strand_id
1 'polypeptide(L)'
;MQTVAQVLNAATKHTQTYTSAKTQVTVQAPTGDMTMGGRISWRPVAMDFTMHNPSFQQAMGTSSIRVISAGNVMYENLGPEFAKQVGGKPWLKVDMSKLGSQGKAMADLLNQASTQRPQDPSEQIKLLSSEGAKVKRVGSETVDGVSTTHYTATVNVSQMIPKESSADVKKLLQQAVAAGVKTETIDLWLNSDNLPVQERVAMPSSKGTTRITMHYSDFSTAPAAISAPPASQTADISKLLGQ
;
A
#
# COMPACT_ATOMS: atom_id res chain seq x y z
N MET A 1 33.09 -6.02 -8.56
CA MET A 1 32.06 -5.14 -7.90
C MET A 1 30.80 -5.25 -8.75
N GLN A 2 29.64 -5.58 -8.16
CA GLN A 2 28.37 -5.67 -8.89
C GLN A 2 27.93 -4.28 -9.33
N THR A 3 27.31 -4.19 -10.53
CA THR A 3 26.67 -2.96 -10.99
C THR A 3 25.36 -2.75 -10.24
N VAL A 4 24.86 -1.50 -10.19
CA VAL A 4 23.56 -1.19 -9.56
C VAL A 4 22.43 -2.05 -10.18
N ALA A 5 22.42 -2.20 -11.51
CA ALA A 5 21.43 -3.04 -12.19
C ALA A 5 21.51 -4.51 -11.77
N GLN A 6 22.71 -5.06 -11.59
CA GLN A 6 22.87 -6.44 -11.11
C GLN A 6 22.34 -6.62 -9.68
N VAL A 7 22.59 -5.63 -8.79
CA VAL A 7 22.08 -5.67 -7.40
C VAL A 7 20.54 -5.59 -7.40
N LEU A 8 19.95 -4.66 -8.14
CA LEU A 8 18.48 -4.51 -8.19
C LEU A 8 17.80 -5.75 -8.81
N ASN A 9 18.40 -6.35 -9.85
CA ASN A 9 17.89 -7.61 -10.40
C ASN A 9 17.99 -8.77 -9.39
N ALA A 10 19.08 -8.85 -8.62
CA ALA A 10 19.21 -9.83 -7.56
C ALA A 10 18.18 -9.60 -6.46
N ALA A 11 17.99 -8.35 -6.04
CA ALA A 11 16.99 -7.96 -5.06
C ALA A 11 15.56 -8.31 -5.51
N THR A 12 15.21 -8.01 -6.76
CA THR A 12 13.91 -8.39 -7.35
C THR A 12 13.70 -9.89 -7.26
N LYS A 13 14.65 -10.70 -7.76
CA LYS A 13 14.56 -12.16 -7.75
C LYS A 13 14.45 -12.72 -6.33
N HIS A 14 15.25 -12.21 -5.40
CA HIS A 14 15.24 -12.69 -4.02
C HIS A 14 13.91 -12.31 -3.32
N THR A 15 13.45 -11.07 -3.44
CA THR A 15 12.20 -10.61 -2.87
C THR A 15 10.99 -11.39 -3.42
N GLN A 16 11.02 -11.80 -4.69
CA GLN A 16 9.99 -12.65 -5.31
C GLN A 16 9.85 -14.04 -4.67
N THR A 17 10.84 -14.53 -3.92
CA THR A 17 10.73 -15.81 -3.20
C THR A 17 9.82 -15.71 -1.97
N TYR A 18 9.60 -14.52 -1.45
CA TYR A 18 8.72 -14.27 -0.31
C TYR A 18 7.29 -14.02 -0.77
N THR A 19 6.34 -14.24 0.12
CA THR A 19 4.90 -14.09 -0.17
C THR A 19 4.21 -13.13 0.79
N SER A 20 4.84 -12.81 1.90
CA SER A 20 4.29 -11.90 2.92
C SER A 20 5.39 -11.17 3.70
N ALA A 21 5.00 -10.08 4.32
CA ALA A 21 5.84 -9.31 5.25
C ALA A 21 4.95 -8.57 6.26
N LYS A 22 5.59 -8.08 7.33
CA LYS A 22 5.06 -6.98 8.13
C LYS A 22 5.49 -5.67 7.50
N THR A 23 4.58 -4.70 7.45
CA THR A 23 4.90 -3.38 6.90
C THR A 23 4.34 -2.27 7.78
N GLN A 24 5.02 -1.15 7.76
CA GLN A 24 4.57 0.11 8.33
C GLN A 24 4.72 1.20 7.29
N VAL A 25 3.65 1.96 7.06
CA VAL A 25 3.60 3.00 6.05
C VAL A 25 3.26 4.33 6.72
N THR A 26 4.00 5.35 6.38
CA THR A 26 3.71 6.74 6.75
C THR A 26 3.49 7.52 5.47
N VAL A 27 2.34 8.17 5.37
CA VAL A 27 2.01 9.11 4.29
C VAL A 27 2.00 10.50 4.88
N GLN A 28 2.83 11.36 4.33
CA GLN A 28 2.85 12.80 4.64
C GLN A 28 2.36 13.54 3.39
N ALA A 29 1.22 14.18 3.48
CA ALA A 29 0.62 14.87 2.36
C ALA A 29 0.16 16.28 2.76
N PRO A 30 0.08 17.23 1.82
CA PRO A 30 -0.45 18.56 2.10
C PRO A 30 -1.87 18.57 2.68
N THR A 31 -2.62 17.49 2.48
CA THR A 31 -3.98 17.28 2.98
C THR A 31 -4.05 16.64 4.36
N GLY A 32 -2.91 16.26 4.95
CA GLY A 32 -2.80 15.62 6.25
C GLY A 32 -1.98 14.33 6.22
N ASP A 33 -1.52 13.94 7.39
CA ASP A 33 -0.68 12.77 7.57
C ASP A 33 -1.51 11.54 7.94
N MET A 34 -1.05 10.38 7.51
CA MET A 34 -1.65 9.08 7.84
C MET A 34 -0.54 8.06 8.10
N THR A 35 -0.77 7.20 9.07
CA THR A 35 0.07 6.03 9.28
C THR A 35 -0.77 4.76 9.17
N MET A 36 -0.16 3.70 8.65
CA MET A 36 -0.78 2.38 8.64
C MET A 36 0.29 1.32 8.91
N GLY A 37 -0.10 0.27 9.61
CA GLY A 37 0.82 -0.81 9.91
C GLY A 37 0.10 -2.13 10.08
N GLY A 38 0.78 -3.22 9.73
CA GLY A 38 0.20 -4.54 9.84
C GLY A 38 0.94 -5.60 9.04
N ARG A 39 0.23 -6.64 8.66
CA ARG A 39 0.72 -7.74 7.84
C ARG A 39 0.09 -7.71 6.47
N ILE A 40 0.92 -8.00 5.47
CA ILE A 40 0.48 -8.14 4.09
C ILE A 40 0.90 -9.49 3.53
N SER A 41 0.10 -9.99 2.63
CA SER A 41 0.42 -11.12 1.77
C SER A 41 0.08 -10.72 0.34
N TRP A 42 0.98 -10.95 -0.58
CA TRP A 42 0.78 -10.65 -2.00
C TRP A 42 0.58 -11.89 -2.86
N ARG A 43 0.76 -13.08 -2.27
CA ARG A 43 0.46 -14.39 -2.88
C ARG A 43 -0.03 -15.41 -1.84
N PRO A 44 -1.37 -15.61 -1.67
CA PRO A 44 -2.49 -14.80 -2.20
C PRO A 44 -2.55 -13.41 -1.60
N VAL A 45 -3.24 -12.50 -2.30
CA VAL A 45 -3.40 -11.12 -1.81
C VAL A 45 -4.30 -11.10 -0.58
N ALA A 46 -3.76 -10.65 0.54
CA ALA A 46 -4.46 -10.44 1.79
C ALA A 46 -3.75 -9.38 2.63
N MET A 47 -4.49 -8.68 3.48
CA MET A 47 -3.91 -7.70 4.39
C MET A 47 -4.70 -7.61 5.69
N ASP A 48 -4.00 -7.26 6.76
CA ASP A 48 -4.55 -6.90 8.07
C ASP A 48 -3.81 -5.67 8.57
N PHE A 49 -4.42 -4.50 8.38
CA PHE A 49 -3.85 -3.21 8.71
C PHE A 49 -4.67 -2.44 9.72
N THR A 50 -3.97 -1.72 10.60
CA THR A 50 -4.54 -0.61 11.35
C THR A 50 -4.04 0.69 10.72
N MET A 51 -4.98 1.52 10.30
CA MET A 51 -4.73 2.87 9.78
C MET A 51 -5.04 3.88 10.87
N HIS A 52 -4.19 4.88 11.00
CA HIS A 52 -4.38 5.99 11.91
C HIS A 52 -4.35 7.32 11.14
N ASN A 53 -5.43 8.07 11.26
CA ASN A 53 -5.55 9.42 10.72
C ASN A 53 -6.41 10.27 11.67
N PRO A 54 -5.90 11.41 12.18
CA PRO A 54 -6.66 12.27 13.09
C PRO A 54 -8.00 12.76 12.53
N SER A 55 -8.12 12.90 11.20
CA SER A 55 -9.37 13.33 10.56
C SER A 55 -10.53 12.32 10.71
N PHE A 56 -10.24 11.04 10.95
CA PHE A 56 -11.25 10.02 11.21
C PHE A 56 -12.02 10.28 12.51
N GLN A 57 -11.38 10.95 13.50
CA GLN A 57 -12.01 11.27 14.77
C GLN A 57 -13.29 12.09 14.58
N GLN A 58 -13.27 13.06 13.69
CA GLN A 58 -14.43 13.91 13.43
C GLN A 58 -15.55 13.17 12.69
N ALA A 59 -15.19 12.28 11.75
CA ALA A 59 -16.16 11.58 10.92
C ALA A 59 -16.72 10.31 11.56
N MET A 60 -15.91 9.59 12.35
CA MET A 60 -16.22 8.22 12.79
C MET A 60 -16.14 8.04 14.32
N GLY A 61 -15.77 9.08 15.07
CA GLY A 61 -15.58 8.97 16.52
C GLY A 61 -14.33 8.19 16.94
N THR A 62 -13.44 7.87 16.00
CA THR A 62 -12.17 7.18 16.24
C THR A 62 -11.10 7.73 15.32
N SER A 63 -9.87 7.82 15.78
CA SER A 63 -8.71 8.16 14.93
C SER A 63 -8.07 6.94 14.27
N SER A 64 -8.59 5.73 14.54
CA SER A 64 -8.00 4.47 14.10
C SER A 64 -9.04 3.55 13.47
N ILE A 65 -8.73 2.99 12.32
CA ILE A 65 -9.56 2.01 11.60
C ILE A 65 -8.71 0.77 11.34
N ARG A 66 -9.24 -0.42 11.65
CA ARG A 66 -8.60 -1.67 11.25
C ARG A 66 -9.33 -2.25 10.05
N VAL A 67 -8.55 -2.62 9.03
CA VAL A 67 -9.05 -3.20 7.78
C VAL A 67 -8.40 -4.57 7.60
N ILE A 68 -9.22 -5.59 7.38
CA ILE A 68 -8.81 -6.94 7.02
C ILE A 68 -9.37 -7.23 5.64
N SER A 69 -8.53 -7.64 4.70
CA SER A 69 -8.95 -8.03 3.35
C SER A 69 -8.34 -9.37 2.98
N ALA A 70 -9.17 -10.27 2.46
CA ALA A 70 -8.74 -11.55 1.92
C ALA A 70 -9.64 -11.93 0.72
N GLY A 71 -9.03 -12.01 -0.47
CA GLY A 71 -9.77 -12.22 -1.71
C GLY A 71 -10.77 -11.07 -1.98
N ASN A 72 -12.04 -11.40 -2.19
CA ASN A 72 -13.09 -10.44 -2.49
C ASN A 72 -13.84 -9.92 -1.23
N VAL A 73 -13.39 -10.30 -0.05
CA VAL A 73 -14.05 -9.92 1.21
C VAL A 73 -13.17 -8.96 1.98
N MET A 74 -13.77 -7.86 2.41
CA MET A 74 -13.15 -6.88 3.28
C MET A 74 -13.94 -6.76 4.58
N TYR A 75 -13.23 -6.56 5.67
CA TYR A 75 -13.76 -6.28 6.99
C TYR A 75 -13.17 -4.98 7.48
N GLU A 76 -14.02 -4.08 7.96
CA GLU A 76 -13.61 -2.78 8.47
C GLU A 76 -14.11 -2.60 9.88
N ASN A 77 -13.24 -2.26 10.82
CA ASN A 77 -13.63 -1.81 12.14
C ASN A 77 -13.70 -0.29 12.13
N LEU A 78 -14.90 0.23 11.96
CA LEU A 78 -15.18 1.68 11.80
C LEU A 78 -15.39 2.40 13.14
N GLY A 79 -15.11 1.72 14.25
CA GLY A 79 -15.18 2.33 15.58
C GLY A 79 -16.54 2.24 16.27
N PRO A 80 -16.63 2.78 17.50
CA PRO A 80 -17.78 2.59 18.37
C PRO A 80 -19.04 3.32 17.90
N GLU A 81 -18.90 4.46 17.24
CA GLU A 81 -20.08 5.23 16.78
C GLU A 81 -20.79 4.49 15.64
N PHE A 82 -20.03 3.89 14.73
CA PHE A 82 -20.60 3.02 13.70
C PHE A 82 -21.24 1.76 14.31
N ALA A 83 -20.58 1.14 15.28
CA ALA A 83 -21.10 -0.05 15.95
C ALA A 83 -22.51 0.17 16.54
N LYS A 84 -22.79 1.33 17.13
CA LYS A 84 -24.12 1.69 17.67
C LYS A 84 -25.21 1.64 16.58
N GLN A 85 -24.88 1.96 15.34
CA GLN A 85 -25.84 2.01 14.23
C GLN A 85 -26.16 0.62 13.65
N VAL A 86 -25.28 -0.36 13.89
CA VAL A 86 -25.37 -1.71 13.31
C VAL A 86 -25.50 -2.80 14.38
N GLY A 87 -26.27 -2.52 15.45
CA GLY A 87 -26.58 -3.49 16.50
C GLY A 87 -25.40 -3.86 17.40
N GLY A 88 -24.50 -2.90 17.66
CA GLY A 88 -23.35 -3.07 18.56
C GLY A 88 -22.18 -3.86 17.97
N LYS A 89 -22.19 -4.15 16.68
CA LYS A 89 -21.15 -4.92 16.00
C LYS A 89 -20.06 -3.99 15.49
N PRO A 90 -18.80 -4.12 15.97
CA PRO A 90 -17.73 -3.19 15.58
C PRO A 90 -17.21 -3.40 14.14
N TRP A 91 -17.47 -4.57 13.55
CA TRP A 91 -16.98 -4.90 12.23
C TRP A 91 -18.08 -4.85 11.17
N LEU A 92 -17.76 -4.25 10.04
CA LEU A 92 -18.54 -4.29 8.81
C LEU A 92 -17.87 -5.25 7.83
N LYS A 93 -18.61 -6.25 7.35
CA LYS A 93 -18.20 -7.13 6.27
C LYS A 93 -18.72 -6.60 4.95
N VAL A 94 -17.83 -6.46 3.99
CA VAL A 94 -18.13 -6.08 2.61
C VAL A 94 -17.67 -7.22 1.69
N ASP A 95 -18.61 -7.93 1.10
CA ASP A 95 -18.35 -8.96 0.09
C ASP A 95 -18.57 -8.35 -1.30
N MET A 96 -17.47 -8.02 -1.98
CA MET A 96 -17.51 -7.34 -3.28
C MET A 96 -18.26 -8.13 -4.35
N SER A 97 -18.35 -9.46 -4.21
CA SER A 97 -19.07 -10.31 -5.17
C SER A 97 -20.58 -10.20 -5.04
N LYS A 98 -21.08 -9.73 -3.89
CA LYS A 98 -22.52 -9.60 -3.58
C LYS A 98 -23.08 -8.20 -3.76
N LEU A 99 -22.20 -7.22 -3.99
CA LEU A 99 -22.61 -5.86 -4.23
C LEU A 99 -22.97 -5.70 -5.70
N GLY A 100 -24.26 -5.72 -6.05
CA GLY A 100 -24.74 -5.48 -7.42
C GLY A 100 -24.23 -4.14 -8.00
N SER A 101 -24.94 -3.53 -8.95
CA SER A 101 -24.49 -2.31 -9.65
C SER A 101 -24.16 -1.10 -8.73
N GLN A 102 -24.86 -0.96 -7.59
CA GLN A 102 -24.54 0.07 -6.59
C GLN A 102 -23.28 -0.28 -5.78
N GLY A 103 -23.03 -1.57 -5.57
CA GLY A 103 -21.81 -2.04 -4.94
C GLY A 103 -20.60 -1.92 -5.85
N LYS A 104 -20.79 -1.95 -7.17
CA LYS A 104 -19.71 -1.74 -8.10
C LYS A 104 -19.12 -0.33 -7.99
N ALA A 105 -19.96 0.69 -7.83
CA ALA A 105 -19.50 2.06 -7.60
C ALA A 105 -18.77 2.20 -6.24
N MET A 106 -19.26 1.53 -5.19
CA MET A 106 -18.57 1.47 -3.90
C MET A 106 -17.30 0.63 -3.98
N ALA A 107 -17.30 -0.50 -4.70
CA ALA A 107 -16.13 -1.31 -4.96
C ALA A 107 -15.10 -0.54 -5.81
N ASP A 108 -15.53 0.26 -6.77
CA ASP A 108 -14.66 1.12 -7.57
C ASP A 108 -14.09 2.26 -6.72
N LEU A 109 -14.86 2.83 -5.79
CA LEU A 109 -14.37 3.82 -4.83
C LEU A 109 -13.40 3.19 -3.81
N LEU A 110 -13.73 2.02 -3.29
CA LEU A 110 -12.86 1.24 -2.40
C LEU A 110 -11.66 0.68 -3.16
N ASN A 111 -11.79 0.30 -4.42
CA ASN A 111 -10.67 -0.04 -5.29
C ASN A 111 -9.82 1.19 -5.63
N GLN A 112 -10.38 2.37 -5.79
CA GLN A 112 -9.61 3.61 -5.90
C GLN A 112 -8.89 3.95 -4.58
N ALA A 113 -9.51 3.75 -3.44
CA ALA A 113 -8.85 3.88 -2.13
C ALA A 113 -7.85 2.74 -1.89
N SER A 114 -8.09 1.55 -2.43
CA SER A 114 -7.24 0.36 -2.36
C SER A 114 -6.30 0.18 -3.56
N THR A 115 -6.15 1.18 -4.44
CA THR A 115 -5.02 1.26 -5.40
C THR A 115 -3.66 1.40 -4.69
N GLN A 116 -3.68 1.61 -3.39
CA GLN A 116 -2.62 1.21 -2.49
C GLN A 116 -2.78 -0.28 -2.10
N ARG A 117 -3.03 -1.16 -3.09
CA ARG A 117 -2.87 -2.61 -2.84
C ARG A 117 -1.47 -2.80 -2.29
N PRO A 118 -1.31 -3.66 -1.25
CA PRO A 118 0.01 -4.05 -0.81
C PRO A 118 0.73 -4.61 -2.04
N GLN A 119 1.53 -3.79 -2.66
CA GLN A 119 2.25 -4.18 -3.85
C GLN A 119 3.36 -5.11 -3.41
N ASP A 120 3.58 -6.16 -4.17
CA ASP A 120 4.76 -7.01 -4.02
C ASP A 120 5.99 -6.08 -4.07
N PRO A 121 6.81 -6.00 -3.01
CA PRO A 121 7.97 -5.12 -2.98
C PRO A 121 8.93 -5.36 -4.17
N SER A 122 8.92 -6.56 -4.73
CA SER A 122 9.72 -6.89 -5.91
C SER A 122 9.32 -6.09 -7.16
N GLU A 123 8.03 -5.73 -7.29
CA GLU A 123 7.58 -4.91 -8.42
C GLU A 123 8.07 -3.46 -8.32
N GLN A 124 8.17 -2.92 -7.10
CA GLN A 124 8.75 -1.60 -6.86
C GLN A 124 10.26 -1.59 -7.21
N ILE A 125 10.99 -2.61 -6.76
CA ILE A 125 12.42 -2.77 -7.12
C ILE A 125 12.59 -2.89 -8.63
N LYS A 126 11.69 -3.61 -9.30
CA LYS A 126 11.69 -3.78 -10.75
C LYS A 126 11.45 -2.47 -11.51
N LEU A 127 10.59 -1.58 -10.98
CA LEU A 127 10.42 -0.24 -11.55
C LEU A 127 11.73 0.55 -11.57
N LEU A 128 12.54 0.43 -10.51
CA LEU A 128 13.87 1.04 -10.46
C LEU A 128 14.84 0.45 -11.49
N SER A 129 14.63 -0.82 -11.88
CA SER A 129 15.46 -1.50 -12.88
C SER A 129 15.00 -1.24 -14.32
N SER A 130 13.86 -0.52 -14.52
CA SER A 130 13.29 -0.28 -15.84
C SER A 130 14.11 0.73 -16.65
N GLU A 131 14.06 0.61 -17.99
CA GLU A 131 14.68 1.56 -18.89
C GLU A 131 14.18 2.99 -18.66
N GLY A 132 15.11 3.91 -18.39
CA GLY A 132 14.83 5.32 -18.14
C GLY A 132 14.97 5.76 -16.68
N ALA A 133 15.02 4.85 -15.71
CA ALA A 133 15.35 5.18 -14.33
C ALA A 133 16.87 5.34 -14.18
N LYS A 134 17.33 6.55 -13.85
CA LYS A 134 18.76 6.80 -13.55
C LYS A 134 19.02 6.47 -12.09
N VAL A 135 19.17 5.19 -11.77
CA VAL A 135 19.45 4.75 -10.40
C VAL A 135 20.89 5.02 -10.02
N LYS A 136 21.08 5.57 -8.83
CA LYS A 136 22.38 5.82 -8.23
C LYS A 136 22.47 5.12 -6.87
N ARG A 137 23.65 4.56 -6.57
CA ARG A 137 24.01 4.18 -5.20
C ARG A 137 24.40 5.44 -4.44
N VAL A 138 23.73 5.71 -3.32
CA VAL A 138 23.99 6.87 -2.46
C VAL A 138 25.07 6.54 -1.44
N GLY A 139 24.93 5.41 -0.72
CA GLY A 139 25.87 5.03 0.33
C GLY A 139 25.36 3.87 1.17
N SER A 140 25.94 3.70 2.34
CA SER A 140 25.49 2.75 3.35
C SER A 140 24.94 3.51 4.56
N GLU A 141 23.81 3.06 5.07
CA GLU A 141 23.09 3.66 6.19
C GLU A 141 22.52 2.57 7.11
N THR A 142 22.24 2.91 8.36
CA THR A 142 21.51 2.03 9.27
C THR A 142 20.06 2.49 9.34
N VAL A 143 19.14 1.60 8.99
CA VAL A 143 17.69 1.83 9.03
C VAL A 143 17.07 0.79 9.96
N ASP A 144 16.32 1.23 10.98
CA ASP A 144 15.70 0.37 11.99
C ASP A 144 16.67 -0.64 12.64
N GLY A 145 17.94 -0.22 12.83
CA GLY A 145 18.99 -1.08 13.38
C GLY A 145 19.61 -2.05 12.37
N VAL A 146 19.17 -2.05 11.12
CA VAL A 146 19.69 -2.90 10.04
C VAL A 146 20.67 -2.12 9.17
N SER A 147 21.85 -2.68 8.90
CA SER A 147 22.80 -2.11 7.94
C SER A 147 22.25 -2.27 6.51
N THR A 148 22.18 -1.17 5.78
CA THR A 148 21.57 -1.13 4.44
C THR A 148 22.48 -0.41 3.45
N THR A 149 22.24 -0.66 2.16
CA THR A 149 22.74 0.17 1.06
C THR A 149 21.57 0.96 0.47
N HIS A 150 21.74 2.27 0.39
CA HIS A 150 20.75 3.21 -0.15
C HIS A 150 20.94 3.43 -1.65
N TYR A 151 19.86 3.29 -2.38
CA TYR A 151 19.72 3.61 -3.81
C TYR A 151 18.67 4.66 -4.01
N THR A 152 18.87 5.56 -4.97
CA THR A 152 17.89 6.60 -5.33
C THR A 152 17.69 6.66 -6.84
N ALA A 153 16.47 6.93 -7.26
CA ALA A 153 16.14 7.19 -8.65
C ALA A 153 15.09 8.30 -8.76
N THR A 154 15.15 9.06 -9.83
CA THR A 154 14.10 10.01 -10.21
C THR A 154 13.48 9.55 -11.53
N VAL A 155 12.18 9.41 -11.54
CA VAL A 155 11.39 8.94 -12.68
C VAL A 155 10.48 10.07 -13.15
N ASN A 156 10.35 10.25 -14.46
CA ASN A 156 9.37 11.17 -15.03
C ASN A 156 8.02 10.45 -15.17
N VAL A 157 7.00 10.95 -14.46
CA VAL A 157 5.68 10.30 -14.39
C VAL A 157 5.02 10.22 -15.77
N SER A 158 5.18 11.23 -16.62
CA SER A 158 4.58 11.23 -17.97
C SER A 158 5.20 10.16 -18.89
N GLN A 159 6.46 9.78 -18.64
CA GLN A 159 7.15 8.73 -19.41
C GLN A 159 6.75 7.31 -18.96
N MET A 160 6.11 7.17 -17.81
CA MET A 160 5.59 5.88 -17.33
C MET A 160 4.25 5.52 -18.02
N ILE A 161 3.44 6.53 -18.36
CA ILE A 161 2.08 6.33 -18.90
C ILE A 161 2.05 5.40 -20.13
N PRO A 162 2.88 5.60 -21.17
CA PRO A 162 2.85 4.72 -22.35
C PRO A 162 3.36 3.29 -22.08
N LYS A 163 4.15 3.10 -21.03
CA LYS A 163 4.75 1.81 -20.66
C LYS A 163 3.83 0.97 -19.77
N GLU A 164 2.81 1.59 -19.18
CA GLU A 164 1.87 0.93 -18.29
C GLU A 164 0.82 0.15 -19.12
N SER A 165 0.57 -1.09 -18.75
CA SER A 165 -0.41 -1.96 -19.40
C SER A 165 -1.81 -1.86 -18.80
N SER A 166 -1.91 -1.49 -17.52
CA SER A 166 -3.16 -1.33 -16.80
C SER A 166 -3.83 0.01 -17.13
N ALA A 167 -5.08 -0.04 -17.63
CA ALA A 167 -5.86 1.17 -17.94
C ALA A 167 -6.11 2.03 -16.69
N ASP A 168 -6.33 1.39 -15.53
CA ASP A 168 -6.58 2.08 -14.27
C ASP A 168 -5.34 2.80 -13.76
N VAL A 169 -4.17 2.15 -13.84
CA VAL A 169 -2.89 2.77 -13.47
C VAL A 169 -2.54 3.91 -14.43
N LYS A 170 -2.78 3.75 -15.74
CA LYS A 170 -2.63 4.86 -16.71
C LYS A 170 -3.47 6.07 -16.31
N LYS A 171 -4.74 5.86 -15.95
CA LYS A 171 -5.63 6.93 -15.52
C LYS A 171 -5.13 7.64 -14.28
N LEU A 172 -4.60 6.89 -13.29
CA LEU A 172 -4.00 7.46 -12.09
C LEU A 172 -2.77 8.30 -12.39
N LEU A 173 -1.86 7.80 -13.22
CA LEU A 173 -0.68 8.55 -13.65
C LEU A 173 -1.07 9.84 -14.40
N GLN A 174 -2.09 9.79 -15.28
CA GLN A 174 -2.62 10.94 -15.97
C GLN A 174 -3.21 11.98 -15.00
N GLN A 175 -3.96 11.52 -13.97
CA GLN A 175 -4.50 12.38 -12.92
C GLN A 175 -3.37 13.02 -12.09
N ALA A 176 -2.32 12.26 -11.75
CA ALA A 176 -1.15 12.79 -11.07
C ALA A 176 -0.45 13.88 -11.88
N VAL A 177 -0.26 13.66 -13.18
CA VAL A 177 0.31 14.69 -14.09
C VAL A 177 -0.58 15.91 -14.16
N ALA A 178 -1.90 15.75 -14.25
CA ALA A 178 -2.86 16.86 -14.25
C ALA A 178 -2.85 17.64 -12.91
N ALA A 179 -2.56 16.95 -11.79
CA ALA A 179 -2.36 17.57 -10.48
C ALA A 179 -0.98 18.25 -10.33
N GLY A 180 -0.14 18.21 -11.37
CA GLY A 180 1.17 18.86 -11.38
C GLY A 180 2.32 17.99 -10.92
N VAL A 181 2.13 16.69 -10.71
CA VAL A 181 3.20 15.73 -10.40
C VAL A 181 3.97 15.43 -11.68
N LYS A 182 5.18 15.97 -11.81
CA LYS A 182 6.02 15.77 -13.00
C LYS A 182 7.03 14.65 -12.81
N THR A 183 7.54 14.53 -11.61
CA THR A 183 8.60 13.58 -11.26
C THR A 183 8.24 12.88 -9.96
N GLU A 184 8.74 11.66 -9.83
CA GLU A 184 8.72 10.87 -8.61
C GLU A 184 10.16 10.50 -8.27
N THR A 185 10.54 10.72 -7.01
CA THR A 185 11.83 10.25 -6.50
C THR A 185 11.57 9.04 -5.63
N ILE A 186 12.26 7.94 -5.92
CA ILE A 186 12.18 6.68 -5.21
C ILE A 186 13.52 6.43 -4.56
N ASP A 187 13.52 6.27 -3.25
CA ASP A 187 14.65 5.86 -2.45
C ASP A 187 14.41 4.45 -1.91
N LEU A 188 15.40 3.57 -2.02
CA LEU A 188 15.33 2.17 -1.63
C LEU A 188 16.53 1.81 -0.77
N TRP A 189 16.29 1.19 0.37
CA TRP A 189 17.31 0.68 1.28
C TRP A 189 17.25 -0.86 1.31
N LEU A 190 18.31 -1.49 0.83
CA LEU A 190 18.45 -2.95 0.80
C LEU A 190 19.43 -3.40 1.88
N ASN A 191 19.08 -4.48 2.60
CA ASN A 191 20.01 -5.14 3.53
C ASN A 191 21.05 -6.01 2.79
N SER A 192 21.90 -6.70 3.53
CA SER A 192 22.93 -7.60 2.98
C SER A 192 22.36 -8.76 2.15
N ASP A 193 21.12 -9.16 2.40
CA ASP A 193 20.42 -10.23 1.69
C ASP A 193 19.67 -9.71 0.45
N ASN A 194 19.84 -8.42 0.11
CA ASN A 194 19.11 -7.71 -0.94
C ASN A 194 17.59 -7.66 -0.72
N LEU A 195 17.13 -7.71 0.54
CA LEU A 195 15.73 -7.47 0.88
C LEU A 195 15.50 -6.00 1.19
N PRO A 196 14.37 -5.41 0.78
CA PRO A 196 14.03 -4.05 1.12
C PRO A 196 13.75 -3.94 2.62
N VAL A 197 14.39 -2.97 3.27
CA VAL A 197 14.12 -2.59 4.67
C VAL A 197 13.25 -1.35 4.68
N GLN A 198 13.53 -0.41 3.81
CA GLN A 198 12.75 0.83 3.65
C GLN A 198 12.66 1.21 2.18
N GLU A 199 11.53 1.78 1.85
CA GLU A 199 11.30 2.50 0.60
C GLU A 199 10.70 3.86 0.91
N ARG A 200 11.10 4.88 0.17
CA ARG A 200 10.52 6.22 0.24
C ARG A 200 10.19 6.72 -1.14
N VAL A 201 8.97 7.17 -1.32
CA VAL A 201 8.50 7.79 -2.54
C VAL A 201 8.18 9.25 -2.27
N ALA A 202 8.72 10.16 -3.07
CA ALA A 202 8.43 11.59 -2.96
C ALA A 202 7.88 12.12 -4.30
N MET A 203 6.69 12.70 -4.24
CA MET A 203 5.95 13.23 -5.39
C MET A 203 5.69 14.74 -5.18
N PRO A 204 6.56 15.62 -5.70
CA PRO A 204 6.32 17.05 -5.71
C PRO A 204 5.13 17.41 -6.61
N SER A 205 4.25 18.26 -6.12
CA SER A 205 3.12 18.80 -6.87
C SER A 205 2.97 20.31 -6.64
N SER A 206 2.06 20.96 -7.34
CA SER A 206 1.73 22.39 -7.14
C SER A 206 1.16 22.69 -5.74
N LYS A 207 0.64 21.67 -5.03
CA LYS A 207 0.06 21.79 -3.68
C LYS A 207 1.03 21.44 -2.57
N GLY A 208 2.26 21.05 -2.90
CA GLY A 208 3.28 20.56 -1.97
C GLY A 208 3.76 19.16 -2.33
N THR A 209 4.60 18.58 -1.48
CA THR A 209 5.18 17.26 -1.73
C THR A 209 4.45 16.21 -0.90
N THR A 210 3.93 15.19 -1.56
CA THR A 210 3.51 13.96 -0.88
C THR A 210 4.71 13.05 -0.72
N ARG A 211 4.91 12.53 0.50
CA ARG A 211 5.94 11.52 0.81
C ARG A 211 5.28 10.29 1.39
N ILE A 212 5.66 9.14 0.86
CA ILE A 212 5.24 7.82 1.35
C ILE A 212 6.51 7.11 1.79
N THR A 213 6.58 6.71 3.06
CA THR A 213 7.69 5.90 3.59
C THR A 213 7.13 4.56 4.01
N MET A 214 7.70 3.48 3.50
CA MET A 214 7.34 2.10 3.80
C MET A 214 8.53 1.40 4.45
N HIS A 215 8.30 0.77 5.58
CA HIS A 215 9.25 -0.11 6.25
C HIS A 215 8.78 -1.54 6.13
N TYR A 216 9.70 -2.45 5.88
CA TYR A 216 9.42 -3.89 5.73
C TYR A 216 10.23 -4.69 6.75
N SER A 217 9.58 -5.67 7.35
CA SER A 217 10.19 -6.63 8.27
C SER A 217 9.47 -7.98 8.20
N ASP A 218 10.02 -8.98 8.88
CA ASP A 218 9.37 -10.30 9.03
C ASP A 218 8.93 -10.90 7.68
N PHE A 219 9.79 -10.83 6.66
CA PHE A 219 9.55 -11.50 5.38
C PHE A 219 9.36 -13.00 5.58
N SER A 220 8.35 -13.56 4.91
CA SER A 220 8.02 -14.99 4.97
C SER A 220 7.70 -15.55 3.59
N THR A 221 8.14 -16.78 3.35
CA THR A 221 7.79 -17.57 2.16
C THR A 221 6.39 -18.18 2.27
N ALA A 222 5.79 -18.19 3.47
CA ALA A 222 4.40 -18.55 3.69
C ALA A 222 3.50 -17.32 3.65
N PRO A 223 2.24 -17.45 3.19
CA PRO A 223 1.25 -16.37 3.29
C PRO A 223 1.09 -15.90 4.75
N ALA A 224 0.78 -14.63 4.95
CA ALA A 224 0.45 -14.13 6.27
C ALA A 224 -0.84 -14.81 6.79
N ALA A 225 -0.81 -15.23 8.06
CA ALA A 225 -2.00 -15.77 8.72
C ALA A 225 -2.98 -14.62 9.05
N ILE A 226 -3.86 -14.34 8.09
CA ILE A 226 -4.87 -13.30 8.19
C ILE A 226 -6.23 -13.96 8.33
N SER A 227 -6.91 -13.67 9.44
CA SER A 227 -8.20 -14.28 9.79
C SER A 227 -9.31 -13.24 9.81
N ALA A 228 -10.49 -13.64 9.33
CA ALA A 228 -11.71 -12.84 9.47
C ALA A 228 -12.05 -12.58 10.96
N PRO A 229 -12.64 -11.44 11.29
CA PRO A 229 -13.13 -11.20 12.64
C PRO A 229 -14.29 -12.14 13.00
N PRO A 230 -14.60 -12.35 14.30
CA PRO A 230 -15.68 -13.22 14.72
C PRO A 230 -17.02 -12.81 14.08
N ALA A 231 -17.79 -13.78 13.58
CA ALA A 231 -19.09 -13.52 12.95
C ALA A 231 -20.10 -12.85 13.90
N SER A 232 -20.03 -13.14 15.21
CA SER A 232 -20.84 -12.49 16.24
C SER A 232 -20.58 -10.98 16.37
N GLN A 233 -19.39 -10.52 16.00
CA GLN A 233 -18.98 -9.11 16.04
C GLN A 233 -19.06 -8.43 14.67
N THR A 234 -19.58 -9.10 13.64
CA THR A 234 -19.54 -8.64 12.25
C THR A 234 -20.94 -8.41 11.71
N ALA A 235 -21.22 -7.20 11.23
CA ALA A 235 -22.40 -6.87 10.45
C ALA A 235 -22.10 -7.09 8.97
N ASP A 236 -23.05 -7.66 8.21
CA ASP A 236 -22.92 -7.84 6.77
C ASP A 236 -23.64 -6.71 6.03
N ILE A 237 -22.91 -5.96 5.19
CA ILE A 237 -23.47 -4.81 4.47
C ILE A 237 -24.62 -5.22 3.54
N SER A 238 -24.58 -6.42 2.94
CA SER A 238 -25.65 -6.89 2.06
C SER A 238 -26.98 -7.03 2.81
N LYS A 239 -26.93 -7.45 4.07
CA LYS A 239 -28.11 -7.54 4.93
C LYS A 239 -28.63 -6.17 5.38
N LEU A 240 -27.75 -5.20 5.55
CA LEU A 240 -28.12 -3.83 5.90
C LEU A 240 -28.76 -3.10 4.72
N LEU A 241 -28.39 -3.45 3.49
CA LEU A 241 -28.94 -2.88 2.26
C LEU A 241 -30.19 -3.63 1.76
N GLY A 242 -30.66 -4.66 2.48
CA GLY A 242 -31.85 -5.43 2.12
C GLY A 242 -31.69 -6.34 0.90
N GLN A 243 -30.45 -6.78 0.65
CA GLN A 243 -30.10 -7.75 -0.42
C GLN A 243 -29.88 -9.15 0.13
#